data_0af6f70735227b5f9654493c9dcc2e1e
#
_entry.id   0af6f70735227b5f9654493c9dcc2e1e
#
_cell.length_a   1.000
_cell.length_b   1.000
_cell.length_c   1.000
_cell.angle_alpha   90.00
_cell.angle_beta   90.00
_cell.angle_gamma   90.00
#
_symmetry.space_group_name_H-M   'P 1'
#
loop_
_entity.id
_entity.type
_entity.pdbx_description
1 polymer ?
#
loop_
_entity_poly.entity_id
_entity_poly.type
_entity_poly.pdbx_seq_one_letter_code
_entity_poly.pdbx_strand_id
1 'polypeptide(L)'
;MIKPKIEYSNKSNLLEQSAYRYKLQDVAEPNLYRQLFDYKSIPKVSFNHRLVPMEMPANIWVTDTTFRDGQQSGSPFTVQQIVDLYKMFSRLGGPKGIIRQSEFFLYTEKDQQAVRACQELGLEFPESPSWIRANKKDFELVRSMEVAETGILVSCSDYHIFKKMNLTRAKAMDQYLGIVKDALDAGIRPRCHFEDLTRADFYGFVVPFATELMKLSQESGVPIKIRACDTLGYGVPYPGAALPRSVPG
;
A
#
# COMPACT_ATOMS: atom_id res chain seq x y z
N MET A 1 20.43 -21.80 7.79
CA MET A 1 19.04 -21.43 7.46
C MET A 1 18.33 -22.66 6.92
N ILE A 2 17.23 -23.06 7.53
CA ILE A 2 16.37 -24.12 6.97
C ILE A 2 15.67 -23.51 5.76
N LYS A 3 15.95 -24.01 4.57
CA LYS A 3 15.24 -23.56 3.35
C LYS A 3 13.85 -24.16 3.35
N PRO A 4 12.82 -23.43 2.86
CA PRO A 4 11.50 -23.99 2.67
C PRO A 4 11.58 -25.21 1.73
N LYS A 5 10.88 -26.28 2.08
CA LYS A 5 10.76 -27.44 1.22
C LYS A 5 9.66 -27.21 0.22
N ILE A 6 9.93 -27.57 -1.02
CA ILE A 6 8.91 -27.63 -2.06
C ILE A 6 8.51 -29.09 -2.19
N GLU A 7 7.25 -29.38 -1.96
CA GLU A 7 6.69 -30.74 -1.99
C GLU A 7 5.48 -30.77 -2.93
N TYR A 8 5.30 -31.90 -3.59
CA TYR A 8 4.14 -32.12 -4.43
C TYR A 8 2.92 -32.45 -3.56
N SER A 9 1.85 -31.69 -3.71
CA SER A 9 0.59 -31.91 -3.01
C SER A 9 -0.36 -32.70 -3.90
N ASN A 10 -0.71 -33.92 -3.47
CA ASN A 10 -1.71 -34.72 -4.15
C ASN A 10 -3.14 -34.13 -4.07
N LYS A 11 -3.36 -33.22 -3.11
CA LYS A 11 -4.67 -32.57 -2.91
C LYS A 11 -4.93 -31.48 -3.93
N SER A 12 -3.94 -30.65 -4.19
CA SER A 12 -4.04 -29.53 -5.14
C SER A 12 -3.48 -29.83 -6.51
N ASN A 13 -2.75 -30.97 -6.66
CA ASN A 13 -1.99 -31.34 -7.85
C ASN A 13 -0.93 -30.29 -8.24
N LEU A 14 -0.38 -29.60 -7.25
CA LEU A 14 0.62 -28.53 -7.43
C LEU A 14 1.86 -28.80 -6.58
N LEU A 15 2.94 -28.12 -6.94
CA LEU A 15 4.10 -27.99 -6.05
C LEU A 15 3.77 -26.92 -5.01
N GLU A 16 3.71 -27.32 -3.75
CA GLU A 16 3.44 -26.44 -2.63
C GLU A 16 4.71 -26.24 -1.80
N GLN A 17 4.87 -25.03 -1.29
CA GLN A 17 5.96 -24.73 -0.37
C GLN A 17 5.49 -24.97 1.06
N SER A 18 6.31 -25.64 1.85
CA SER A 18 6.03 -25.81 3.28
C SER A 18 5.93 -24.46 3.97
N ALA A 19 5.12 -24.38 5.03
CA ALA A 19 5.03 -23.18 5.86
C ALA A 19 6.43 -22.76 6.35
N TYR A 20 6.85 -21.56 5.98
CA TYR A 20 8.14 -21.03 6.35
C TYR A 20 8.00 -19.58 6.82
N ARG A 21 8.59 -19.29 7.98
CA ARG A 21 8.61 -17.93 8.49
C ARG A 21 9.87 -17.22 8.01
N TYR A 22 9.68 -16.29 7.08
CA TYR A 22 10.78 -15.45 6.61
C TYR A 22 11.16 -14.43 7.69
N LYS A 23 12.47 -14.32 7.92
CA LYS A 23 13.03 -13.32 8.84
C LYS A 23 13.52 -12.13 8.05
N LEU A 24 13.45 -10.95 8.67
CA LEU A 24 14.09 -9.77 8.13
C LEU A 24 15.59 -10.08 7.88
N GLN A 25 16.04 -9.70 6.68
CA GLN A 25 17.47 -9.72 6.34
C GLN A 25 17.96 -8.28 6.31
N ASP A 26 18.57 -7.84 7.41
CA ASP A 26 19.21 -6.54 7.43
C ASP A 26 20.54 -6.65 6.70
N VAL A 27 20.69 -5.90 5.59
CA VAL A 27 21.85 -5.94 4.72
C VAL A 27 22.61 -4.62 4.83
N ALA A 28 23.94 -4.67 4.77
CA ALA A 28 24.79 -3.47 4.82
C ALA A 28 24.71 -2.65 3.54
N GLU A 29 24.53 -3.32 2.39
CA GLU A 29 24.43 -2.69 1.08
C GLU A 29 23.05 -2.95 0.45
N PRO A 30 22.49 -1.96 -0.27
CA PRO A 30 21.19 -2.11 -0.91
C PRO A 30 21.21 -3.15 -2.05
N ASN A 31 20.21 -4.00 -2.09
CA ASN A 31 19.98 -4.84 -3.26
C ASN A 31 19.05 -4.10 -4.24
N LEU A 32 19.63 -3.55 -5.28
CA LEU A 32 18.92 -2.70 -6.24
C LEU A 32 18.30 -3.48 -7.41
N TYR A 33 18.58 -4.77 -7.53
CA TYR A 33 18.07 -5.64 -8.61
C TYR A 33 18.25 -5.05 -10.04
N ARG A 34 19.32 -4.28 -10.28
CA ARG A 34 19.54 -3.58 -11.56
C ARG A 34 19.56 -4.53 -12.75
N GLN A 35 19.97 -5.77 -12.56
CA GLN A 35 19.98 -6.81 -13.58
C GLN A 35 18.55 -7.25 -14.00
N LEU A 36 17.54 -7.03 -13.14
CA LEU A 36 16.15 -7.34 -13.44
C LEU A 36 15.40 -6.13 -14.01
N PHE A 37 15.90 -4.92 -13.74
CA PHE A 37 15.30 -3.65 -14.13
C PHE A 37 16.31 -2.86 -14.95
N ASP A 38 16.33 -3.10 -16.25
CA ASP A 38 17.15 -2.32 -17.18
C ASP A 38 16.46 -1.00 -17.50
N TYR A 39 16.95 0.08 -16.90
CA TYR A 39 16.43 1.43 -17.11
C TYR A 39 16.71 2.02 -18.48
N LYS A 40 17.53 1.35 -19.31
CA LYS A 40 17.89 1.81 -20.64
C LYS A 40 17.06 1.14 -21.75
N SER A 41 16.31 0.12 -21.42
CA SER A 41 15.49 -0.59 -22.39
C SER A 41 14.03 -0.66 -21.93
N ILE A 42 13.12 -0.76 -22.89
CA ILE A 42 11.71 -0.99 -22.63
C ILE A 42 11.58 -2.35 -21.92
N PRO A 43 10.85 -2.41 -20.79
CA PRO A 43 10.63 -3.67 -20.09
C PRO A 43 10.07 -4.73 -21.04
N LYS A 44 10.74 -5.88 -21.13
CA LYS A 44 10.26 -7.00 -21.91
C LYS A 44 9.29 -7.81 -21.06
N VAL A 45 8.06 -7.86 -21.49
CA VAL A 45 7.04 -8.74 -20.88
C VAL A 45 7.11 -10.07 -21.61
N SER A 46 7.44 -11.15 -20.90
CA SER A 46 7.35 -12.49 -21.43
C SER A 46 6.09 -13.17 -20.92
N PHE A 47 5.26 -13.59 -21.83
CA PHE A 47 4.10 -14.42 -21.52
C PHE A 47 4.53 -15.89 -21.63
N ASN A 48 4.37 -16.65 -20.57
CA ASN A 48 4.38 -18.09 -20.69
C ASN A 48 2.91 -18.55 -20.81
N HIS A 49 2.64 -19.58 -21.56
CA HIS A 49 1.28 -20.07 -21.84
C HIS A 49 0.57 -20.70 -20.65
N ARG A 50 1.00 -20.45 -19.41
CA ARG A 50 0.34 -20.95 -18.21
C ARG A 50 -0.77 -19.97 -17.80
N LEU A 51 -1.98 -20.48 -17.78
CA LEU A 51 -3.09 -19.81 -17.13
C LEU A 51 -2.99 -20.09 -15.63
N VAL A 52 -2.59 -19.10 -14.86
CA VAL A 52 -2.74 -19.14 -13.39
C VAL A 52 -4.12 -18.55 -13.09
N PRO A 53 -5.04 -19.32 -12.48
CA PRO A 53 -6.33 -18.77 -12.09
C PRO A 53 -6.11 -17.61 -11.11
N MET A 54 -6.68 -16.47 -11.39
CA MET A 54 -6.72 -15.37 -10.44
C MET A 54 -7.91 -15.58 -9.50
N GLU A 55 -7.67 -15.50 -8.20
CA GLU A 55 -8.74 -15.38 -7.22
C GLU A 55 -9.29 -13.96 -7.26
N MET A 56 -10.34 -13.76 -8.04
CA MET A 56 -11.00 -12.46 -8.10
C MET A 56 -11.80 -12.24 -6.80
N PRO A 57 -11.71 -11.06 -6.18
CA PRO A 57 -12.52 -10.74 -5.01
C PRO A 57 -14.01 -10.72 -5.40
N ALA A 58 -14.87 -11.11 -4.46
CA ALA A 58 -16.32 -11.06 -4.67
C ALA A 58 -16.83 -9.63 -4.95
N ASN A 59 -16.15 -8.63 -4.41
CA ASN A 59 -16.46 -7.22 -4.62
C ASN A 59 -15.18 -6.46 -4.99
N ILE A 60 -15.25 -5.67 -6.06
CA ILE A 60 -14.18 -4.75 -6.44
C ILE A 60 -14.53 -3.38 -5.87
N TRP A 61 -13.62 -2.81 -5.10
CA TRP A 61 -13.75 -1.47 -4.56
C TRP A 61 -12.68 -0.56 -5.15
N VAL A 62 -13.07 0.67 -5.43
CA VAL A 62 -12.17 1.69 -5.97
C VAL A 62 -11.82 2.67 -4.84
N THR A 63 -10.55 3.00 -4.73
CA THR A 63 -10.08 4.16 -3.98
C THR A 63 -9.71 5.25 -4.96
N ASP A 64 -10.36 6.40 -4.85
CA ASP A 64 -10.02 7.59 -5.59
C ASP A 64 -8.86 8.33 -4.91
N THR A 65 -7.94 8.87 -5.71
CA THR A 65 -6.79 9.66 -5.23
C THR A 65 -6.75 11.08 -5.84
N THR A 66 -7.85 11.53 -6.41
CA THR A 66 -7.95 12.86 -7.06
C THR A 66 -7.54 13.97 -6.11
N PHE A 67 -7.97 13.91 -4.84
CA PHE A 67 -7.69 14.96 -3.85
C PHE A 67 -6.30 14.80 -3.19
N ARG A 68 -5.58 13.75 -3.51
CA ARG A 68 -4.20 13.52 -3.10
C ARG A 68 -3.26 13.65 -4.30
N ASP A 69 -3.09 12.60 -5.08
CA ASP A 69 -2.15 12.57 -6.22
C ASP A 69 -2.63 13.48 -7.37
N GLY A 70 -3.93 13.54 -7.62
CA GLY A 70 -4.49 14.34 -8.71
C GLY A 70 -4.20 15.86 -8.57
N GLN A 71 -4.09 16.36 -7.34
CA GLN A 71 -3.75 17.78 -7.11
C GLN A 71 -2.26 18.11 -7.30
N GLN A 72 -1.39 17.10 -7.47
CA GLN A 72 0.05 17.31 -7.67
C GLN A 72 0.40 17.64 -9.11
N SER A 73 -0.47 17.32 -10.07
CA SER A 73 -0.22 17.48 -11.51
C SER A 73 -0.85 18.72 -12.13
N GLY A 74 -1.60 19.51 -11.38
CA GLY A 74 -2.32 20.69 -11.88
C GLY A 74 -2.58 21.74 -10.81
N SER A 75 -3.44 22.71 -11.12
CA SER A 75 -3.90 23.69 -10.12
C SER A 75 -4.69 22.99 -9.03
N PRO A 76 -4.39 23.22 -7.76
CA PRO A 76 -5.14 22.64 -6.65
C PRO A 76 -6.61 23.08 -6.70
N PHE A 77 -7.51 22.15 -6.41
CA PHE A 77 -8.94 22.45 -6.31
C PHE A 77 -9.23 23.37 -5.12
N THR A 78 -10.27 24.17 -5.25
CA THR A 78 -10.87 24.88 -4.10
C THR A 78 -11.62 23.90 -3.21
N VAL A 79 -11.88 24.28 -1.96
CA VAL A 79 -12.68 23.45 -1.04
C VAL A 79 -14.05 23.12 -1.65
N GLN A 80 -14.71 24.10 -2.28
CA GLN A 80 -16.01 23.88 -2.91
C GLN A 80 -15.95 22.87 -4.05
N GLN A 81 -14.93 22.95 -4.90
CA GLN A 81 -14.74 21.98 -5.99
C GLN A 81 -14.51 20.57 -5.46
N ILE A 82 -13.73 20.42 -4.37
CA ILE A 82 -13.52 19.14 -3.70
C ILE A 82 -14.85 18.57 -3.19
N VAL A 83 -15.64 19.37 -2.49
CA VAL A 83 -16.96 18.97 -1.98
C VAL A 83 -17.90 18.54 -3.11
N ASP A 84 -17.93 19.28 -4.22
CA ASP A 84 -18.79 18.96 -5.34
C ASP A 84 -18.35 17.65 -6.04
N LEU A 85 -17.05 17.45 -6.25
CA LEU A 85 -16.51 16.21 -6.79
C LEU A 85 -16.76 15.03 -5.84
N TYR A 86 -16.60 15.23 -4.54
CA TYR A 86 -16.85 14.19 -3.53
C TYR A 86 -18.32 13.70 -3.55
N LYS A 87 -19.28 14.63 -3.70
CA LYS A 87 -20.70 14.30 -3.91
C LYS A 87 -20.91 13.52 -5.22
N MET A 88 -20.18 13.89 -6.28
CA MET A 88 -20.25 13.15 -7.55
C MET A 88 -19.70 11.75 -7.41
N PHE A 89 -18.60 11.54 -6.70
CA PHE A 89 -18.04 10.22 -6.41
C PHE A 89 -19.01 9.35 -5.62
N SER A 90 -19.71 9.92 -4.65
CA SER A 90 -20.75 9.19 -3.92
C SER A 90 -21.86 8.70 -4.87
N ARG A 91 -22.36 9.57 -5.74
CA ARG A 91 -23.38 9.19 -6.72
C ARG A 91 -22.86 8.18 -7.74
N LEU A 92 -21.64 8.35 -8.24
CA LEU A 92 -21.00 7.45 -9.20
C LEU A 92 -20.76 6.05 -8.58
N GLY A 93 -20.37 6.01 -7.30
CA GLY A 93 -20.17 4.76 -6.56
C GLY A 93 -21.46 4.00 -6.29
N GLY A 94 -22.60 4.68 -6.38
CA GLY A 94 -23.93 4.11 -6.17
C GLY A 94 -24.15 3.62 -4.72
N PRO A 95 -25.31 2.98 -4.46
CA PRO A 95 -25.72 2.63 -3.10
C PRO A 95 -24.83 1.58 -2.42
N LYS A 96 -24.05 0.83 -3.20
CA LYS A 96 -23.08 -0.15 -2.68
C LYS A 96 -21.71 0.46 -2.39
N GLY A 97 -21.49 1.72 -2.71
CA GLY A 97 -20.22 2.42 -2.50
C GLY A 97 -19.05 1.75 -3.22
N ILE A 98 -19.16 1.56 -4.55
CA ILE A 98 -18.05 0.98 -5.34
C ILE A 98 -16.82 1.88 -5.24
N ILE A 99 -16.99 3.22 -5.29
CA ILE A 99 -15.96 4.16 -4.86
C ILE A 99 -15.99 4.17 -3.34
N ARG A 100 -15.15 3.32 -2.76
CA ARG A 100 -15.15 3.06 -1.32
C ARG A 100 -14.49 4.18 -0.53
N GLN A 101 -13.44 4.77 -1.07
CA GLN A 101 -12.63 5.77 -0.39
C GLN A 101 -12.18 6.84 -1.36
N SER A 102 -12.01 8.07 -0.86
CA SER A 102 -11.31 9.15 -1.53
C SER A 102 -10.24 9.69 -0.58
N GLU A 103 -8.97 9.60 -1.00
CA GLU A 103 -7.82 9.92 -0.15
C GLU A 103 -7.48 11.40 -0.16
N PHE A 104 -7.12 11.92 1.01
CA PHE A 104 -6.76 13.31 1.22
C PHE A 104 -5.36 13.49 1.80
N PHE A 105 -4.67 14.56 1.39
CA PHE A 105 -3.61 15.14 2.18
C PHE A 105 -4.17 16.00 3.32
N LEU A 106 -3.32 16.24 4.34
CA LEU A 106 -3.65 17.09 5.50
C LEU A 106 -2.63 18.21 5.70
N TYR A 107 -1.75 18.43 4.73
CA TYR A 107 -0.57 19.28 4.92
C TYR A 107 -0.88 20.78 4.93
N THR A 108 -1.97 21.20 4.31
CA THR A 108 -2.38 22.60 4.27
C THR A 108 -3.72 22.82 4.99
N GLU A 109 -3.95 24.04 5.45
CA GLU A 109 -5.24 24.42 6.05
C GLU A 109 -6.41 24.15 5.11
N LYS A 110 -6.21 24.44 3.81
CA LYS A 110 -7.21 24.14 2.78
C LYS A 110 -7.56 22.65 2.72
N ASP A 111 -6.56 21.78 2.79
CA ASP A 111 -6.78 20.33 2.74
C ASP A 111 -7.58 19.86 3.96
N GLN A 112 -7.26 20.39 5.14
CA GLN A 112 -7.99 20.09 6.38
C GLN A 112 -9.43 20.60 6.34
N GLN A 113 -9.66 21.82 5.83
CA GLN A 113 -11.00 22.36 5.61
C GLN A 113 -11.81 21.51 4.65
N ALA A 114 -11.19 21.04 3.55
CA ALA A 114 -11.85 20.19 2.57
C ALA A 114 -12.28 18.84 3.18
N VAL A 115 -11.43 18.22 3.98
CA VAL A 115 -11.76 16.95 4.68
C VAL A 115 -12.96 17.17 5.60
N ARG A 116 -12.93 18.21 6.46
CA ARG A 116 -14.06 18.51 7.36
C ARG A 116 -15.35 18.75 6.59
N ALA A 117 -15.31 19.57 5.52
CA ALA A 117 -16.47 19.85 4.70
C ALA A 117 -17.04 18.60 4.01
N CYS A 118 -16.17 17.64 3.61
CA CYS A 118 -16.63 16.37 3.09
C CYS A 118 -17.24 15.47 4.17
N GLN A 119 -16.67 15.44 5.38
CA GLN A 119 -17.20 14.68 6.51
C GLN A 119 -18.57 15.20 6.97
N GLU A 120 -18.77 16.52 6.99
CA GLU A 120 -20.04 17.17 7.33
C GLU A 120 -21.20 16.81 6.39
N LEU A 121 -20.92 16.27 5.21
CA LEU A 121 -21.96 15.79 4.30
C LEU A 121 -22.69 14.54 4.84
N GLY A 122 -22.09 13.81 5.79
CA GLY A 122 -22.66 12.59 6.36
C GLY A 122 -22.88 11.47 5.36
N LEU A 123 -22.12 11.44 4.27
CA LEU A 123 -22.21 10.39 3.26
C LEU A 123 -21.54 9.10 3.78
N GLU A 124 -22.21 7.96 3.56
CA GLU A 124 -21.62 6.66 3.89
C GLU A 124 -20.38 6.35 3.04
N PHE A 125 -20.46 6.66 1.75
CA PHE A 125 -19.38 6.50 0.77
C PHE A 125 -19.27 7.68 -0.19
N PRO A 126 -18.01 7.97 -0.61
CA PRO A 126 -16.75 7.39 -0.17
C PRO A 126 -16.39 7.78 1.26
N GLU A 127 -15.62 6.93 1.97
CA GLU A 127 -14.93 7.34 3.19
C GLU A 127 -13.83 8.36 2.84
N SER A 128 -13.44 9.20 3.80
CA SER A 128 -12.41 10.24 3.63
C SER A 128 -11.12 9.95 4.42
N PRO A 129 -10.38 8.88 4.12
CA PRO A 129 -9.12 8.59 4.79
C PRO A 129 -8.06 9.64 4.47
N SER A 130 -7.21 9.92 5.44
CA SER A 130 -6.01 10.71 5.23
C SER A 130 -4.87 9.86 4.66
N TRP A 131 -3.81 10.53 4.21
CA TRP A 131 -2.58 9.89 3.77
C TRP A 131 -1.36 10.69 4.22
N ILE A 132 -0.39 9.98 4.81
CA ILE A 132 0.82 10.57 5.40
C ILE A 132 2.07 9.76 5.07
N ARG A 133 3.23 10.37 5.23
CA ARG A 133 4.51 9.67 5.34
C ARG A 133 4.63 9.02 6.72
N ALA A 134 5.39 7.94 6.83
CA ALA A 134 5.61 7.24 8.09
C ALA A 134 6.58 8.02 9.01
N ASN A 135 6.11 9.15 9.56
CA ASN A 135 6.85 9.92 10.56
C ASN A 135 5.89 10.58 11.59
N LYS A 136 6.42 10.85 12.77
CA LYS A 136 5.66 11.41 13.91
C LYS A 136 4.99 12.75 13.59
N LYS A 137 5.72 13.64 12.90
CA LYS A 137 5.20 14.99 12.58
C LYS A 137 3.96 14.93 11.69
N ASP A 138 3.97 14.07 10.68
CA ASP A 138 2.82 13.91 9.80
C ASP A 138 1.66 13.22 10.55
N PHE A 139 1.96 12.30 11.48
CA PHE A 139 0.94 11.63 12.25
C PHE A 139 0.19 12.58 13.22
N GLU A 140 0.82 13.59 13.75
CA GLU A 140 0.13 14.61 14.57
C GLU A 140 -0.99 15.33 13.80
N LEU A 141 -0.84 15.51 12.48
CA LEU A 141 -1.91 16.06 11.64
C LEU A 141 -3.12 15.13 11.61
N VAL A 142 -2.88 13.81 11.53
CA VAL A 142 -3.94 12.80 11.51
C VAL A 142 -4.73 12.83 12.83
N ARG A 143 -4.02 12.90 13.96
CA ARG A 143 -4.65 12.95 15.29
C ARG A 143 -5.56 14.16 15.48
N SER A 144 -5.27 15.27 14.80
CA SER A 144 -6.07 16.51 14.89
C SER A 144 -7.34 16.49 14.04
N MET A 145 -7.58 15.44 13.23
CA MET A 145 -8.58 15.44 12.14
C MET A 145 -9.60 14.32 12.26
N GLU A 146 -9.97 13.77 13.29
CA GLU A 146 -11.06 12.79 13.47
C GLU A 146 -11.30 11.83 12.28
N VAL A 147 -10.22 11.41 11.60
CA VAL A 147 -10.30 10.46 10.50
C VAL A 147 -10.30 9.02 11.02
N ALA A 148 -11.16 8.19 10.47
CA ALA A 148 -11.27 6.80 10.89
C ALA A 148 -10.13 5.90 10.37
N GLU A 149 -9.45 6.32 9.30
CA GLU A 149 -8.39 5.56 8.66
C GLU A 149 -7.32 6.49 8.08
N THR A 150 -6.06 6.07 8.14
CA THR A 150 -4.96 6.78 7.48
C THR A 150 -4.11 5.86 6.63
N GLY A 151 -3.80 6.29 5.41
CA GLY A 151 -2.74 5.71 4.59
C GLY A 151 -1.38 6.11 5.13
N ILE A 152 -0.48 5.16 5.30
CA ILE A 152 0.88 5.36 5.78
C ILE A 152 1.83 4.89 4.69
N LEU A 153 2.65 5.80 4.15
CA LEU A 153 3.63 5.45 3.14
C LEU A 153 4.79 4.67 3.77
N VAL A 154 4.96 3.44 3.34
CA VAL A 154 6.05 2.56 3.76
C VAL A 154 6.84 2.12 2.53
N SER A 155 8.01 2.67 2.33
CA SER A 155 8.86 2.33 1.20
C SER A 155 9.48 0.95 1.40
N CYS A 156 9.34 0.05 0.41
CA CYS A 156 9.75 -1.34 0.55
C CYS A 156 11.03 -1.68 -0.21
N SER A 157 11.41 -0.91 -1.23
CA SER A 157 12.63 -1.19 -1.99
C SER A 157 13.88 -0.62 -1.34
N ASP A 158 15.00 -1.29 -1.56
CA ASP A 158 16.31 -0.80 -1.13
C ASP A 158 16.70 0.52 -1.82
N TYR A 159 16.15 0.82 -3.01
CA TYR A 159 16.29 2.13 -3.62
C TYR A 159 15.78 3.24 -2.72
N HIS A 160 14.59 3.05 -2.16
CA HIS A 160 13.99 4.05 -1.29
C HIS A 160 14.59 4.02 0.12
N ILE A 161 14.76 2.82 0.70
CA ILE A 161 15.28 2.70 2.07
C ILE A 161 16.70 3.26 2.17
N PHE A 162 17.62 2.82 1.31
CA PHE A 162 19.02 3.21 1.40
C PHE A 162 19.33 4.56 0.70
N LYS A 163 18.75 4.82 -0.49
CA LYS A 163 19.15 5.98 -1.30
C LYS A 163 18.29 7.22 -1.09
N LYS A 164 16.99 7.04 -0.80
CA LYS A 164 16.06 8.15 -0.56
C LYS A 164 15.99 8.51 0.93
N MET A 165 15.92 7.50 1.80
CA MET A 165 15.71 7.71 3.24
C MET A 165 17.01 7.64 4.04
N ASN A 166 18.08 7.10 3.48
CA ASN A 166 19.38 6.87 4.15
C ASN A 166 19.24 6.04 5.43
N LEU A 167 18.46 4.96 5.36
CA LEU A 167 18.19 4.04 6.46
C LEU A 167 18.66 2.62 6.12
N THR A 168 18.85 1.79 7.16
CA THR A 168 18.88 0.34 7.02
C THR A 168 17.47 -0.21 6.99
N ARG A 169 17.30 -1.46 6.52
CA ARG A 169 16.00 -2.16 6.55
C ARG A 169 15.42 -2.26 7.95
N ALA A 170 16.25 -2.56 8.96
CA ALA A 170 15.82 -2.63 10.35
C ALA A 170 15.28 -1.29 10.85
N LYS A 171 16.03 -0.20 10.64
CA LYS A 171 15.59 1.15 11.03
C LYS A 171 14.33 1.59 10.31
N ALA A 172 14.18 1.26 9.02
CA ALA A 172 12.98 1.56 8.27
C ALA A 172 11.77 0.79 8.83
N MET A 173 11.93 -0.51 9.10
CA MET A 173 10.88 -1.33 9.70
C MET A 173 10.47 -0.79 11.08
N ASP A 174 11.43 -0.48 11.96
CA ASP A 174 11.14 0.06 13.29
C ASP A 174 10.37 1.38 13.21
N GLN A 175 10.78 2.27 12.30
CA GLN A 175 10.09 3.54 12.07
C GLN A 175 8.64 3.31 11.61
N TYR A 176 8.42 2.43 10.64
CA TYR A 176 7.10 2.14 10.10
C TYR A 176 6.17 1.52 11.15
N LEU A 177 6.65 0.51 11.86
CA LEU A 177 5.90 -0.15 12.93
C LEU A 177 5.58 0.83 14.06
N GLY A 178 6.48 1.77 14.36
CA GLY A 178 6.23 2.82 15.36
C GLY A 178 5.02 3.69 14.99
N ILE A 179 4.89 4.12 13.74
CA ILE A 179 3.75 4.94 13.29
C ILE A 179 2.46 4.11 13.20
N VAL A 180 2.57 2.83 12.81
CA VAL A 180 1.40 1.92 12.83
C VAL A 180 0.86 1.74 14.25
N LYS A 181 1.75 1.56 15.24
CA LYS A 181 1.35 1.48 16.65
C LYS A 181 0.69 2.76 17.13
N ASP A 182 1.27 3.93 16.81
CA ASP A 182 0.67 5.22 17.15
C ASP A 182 -0.76 5.35 16.60
N ALA A 183 -0.99 4.85 15.37
CA ALA A 183 -2.32 4.87 14.77
C ALA A 183 -3.30 3.94 15.50
N LEU A 184 -2.86 2.73 15.82
CA LEU A 184 -3.67 1.77 16.60
C LEU A 184 -4.02 2.31 17.99
N ASP A 185 -3.04 2.89 18.69
CA ASP A 185 -3.22 3.49 20.02
C ASP A 185 -4.19 4.69 19.99
N ALA A 186 -4.26 5.39 18.88
CA ALA A 186 -5.20 6.49 18.64
C ALA A 186 -6.59 6.01 18.14
N GLY A 187 -6.80 4.70 17.99
CA GLY A 187 -8.06 4.15 17.45
C GLY A 187 -8.25 4.39 15.95
N ILE A 188 -7.19 4.73 15.21
CA ILE A 188 -7.21 5.02 13.79
C ILE A 188 -6.74 3.79 13.03
N ARG A 189 -7.53 3.32 12.04
CA ARG A 189 -7.17 2.16 11.22
C ARG A 189 -5.98 2.48 10.32
N PRO A 190 -4.84 1.78 10.42
CA PRO A 190 -3.71 2.00 9.53
C PRO A 190 -3.89 1.24 8.22
N ARG A 191 -3.52 1.89 7.10
CA ARG A 191 -3.38 1.27 5.80
C ARG A 191 -1.97 1.52 5.27
N CYS A 192 -1.13 0.49 5.27
CA CYS A 192 0.25 0.57 4.84
C CYS A 192 0.35 0.49 3.32
N HIS A 193 0.84 1.56 2.69
CA HIS A 193 1.12 1.62 1.26
C HIS A 193 2.55 1.14 1.01
N PHE A 194 2.70 -0.07 0.52
CA PHE A 194 3.99 -0.69 0.21
C PHE A 194 4.56 -0.08 -1.07
N GLU A 195 5.17 1.10 -0.93
CA GLU A 195 5.73 1.86 -2.06
C GLU A 195 6.89 1.10 -2.69
N ASP A 196 6.93 1.12 -4.04
CA ASP A 196 7.96 0.50 -4.86
C ASP A 196 8.11 -1.01 -4.62
N LEU A 197 6.97 -1.66 -4.42
CA LEU A 197 6.89 -3.08 -4.11
C LEU A 197 7.53 -3.95 -5.19
N THR A 198 7.36 -3.58 -6.47
CA THR A 198 7.87 -4.36 -7.61
C THR A 198 9.39 -4.48 -7.65
N ARG A 199 10.13 -3.56 -6.99
CA ARG A 199 11.60 -3.62 -6.85
C ARG A 199 12.08 -4.06 -5.47
N ALA A 200 11.17 -4.41 -4.58
CA ALA A 200 11.51 -4.78 -3.22
C ALA A 200 12.07 -6.21 -3.11
N ASP A 201 12.80 -6.47 -2.03
CA ASP A 201 13.16 -7.81 -1.61
C ASP A 201 11.98 -8.44 -0.87
N PHE A 202 11.21 -9.27 -1.58
CA PHE A 202 10.02 -9.88 -1.02
C PHE A 202 10.30 -10.72 0.22
N TYR A 203 11.28 -11.59 0.14
CA TYR A 203 11.57 -12.55 1.21
C TYR A 203 12.44 -11.96 2.31
N GLY A 204 13.30 -11.00 1.99
CA GLY A 204 14.19 -10.37 2.94
C GLY A 204 13.58 -9.17 3.65
N PHE A 205 12.51 -8.55 3.13
CA PHE A 205 11.90 -7.39 3.74
C PHE A 205 10.36 -7.41 3.73
N VAL A 206 9.72 -7.60 2.57
CA VAL A 206 8.27 -7.39 2.43
C VAL A 206 7.47 -8.39 3.28
N VAL A 207 7.76 -9.70 3.14
CA VAL A 207 7.07 -10.75 3.90
C VAL A 207 7.35 -10.63 5.39
N PRO A 208 8.59 -10.44 5.88
CA PRO A 208 8.85 -10.15 7.28
C PRO A 208 8.07 -8.96 7.82
N PHE A 209 8.04 -7.84 7.08
CA PHE A 209 7.30 -6.65 7.51
C PHE A 209 5.78 -6.89 7.55
N ALA A 210 5.22 -7.53 6.52
CA ALA A 210 3.80 -7.90 6.51
C ALA A 210 3.44 -8.84 7.67
N THR A 211 4.36 -9.74 8.04
CA THR A 211 4.18 -10.63 9.20
C THR A 211 4.11 -9.85 10.51
N GLU A 212 4.95 -8.83 10.70
CA GLU A 212 4.88 -7.99 11.90
C GLU A 212 3.58 -7.16 11.94
N LEU A 213 3.13 -6.62 10.79
CA LEU A 213 1.84 -5.94 10.69
C LEU A 213 0.67 -6.88 11.04
N MET A 214 0.73 -8.13 10.57
CA MET A 214 -0.30 -9.13 10.91
C MET A 214 -0.36 -9.41 12.41
N LYS A 215 0.80 -9.50 13.10
CA LYS A 215 0.84 -9.66 14.55
C LYS A 215 0.20 -8.46 15.25
N LEU A 216 0.58 -7.24 14.90
CA LEU A 216 0.00 -6.03 15.46
C LEU A 216 -1.52 -5.98 15.25
N SER A 217 -2.00 -6.41 14.08
CA SER A 217 -3.44 -6.50 13.79
C SER A 217 -4.13 -7.52 14.70
N GLN A 218 -3.51 -8.67 14.94
CA GLN A 218 -4.06 -9.70 15.84
C GLN A 218 -4.05 -9.25 17.30
N GLU A 219 -2.96 -8.62 17.75
CA GLU A 219 -2.80 -8.14 19.12
C GLU A 219 -3.76 -6.99 19.46
N SER A 220 -3.98 -6.06 18.52
CA SER A 220 -4.86 -4.91 18.71
C SER A 220 -6.33 -5.21 18.44
N GLY A 221 -6.64 -6.29 17.72
CA GLY A 221 -7.99 -6.56 17.20
C GLY A 221 -8.44 -5.60 16.08
N VAL A 222 -7.57 -4.70 15.62
CA VAL A 222 -7.85 -3.72 14.56
C VAL A 222 -7.26 -4.19 13.23
N PRO A 223 -8.05 -4.28 12.15
CA PRO A 223 -7.53 -4.66 10.84
C PRO A 223 -6.49 -3.65 10.32
N ILE A 224 -5.30 -4.14 9.97
CA ILE A 224 -4.29 -3.37 9.26
C ILE A 224 -4.39 -3.70 7.78
N LYS A 225 -4.68 -2.70 6.94
CA LYS A 225 -4.76 -2.88 5.50
C LYS A 225 -3.38 -2.74 4.87
N ILE A 226 -3.12 -3.54 3.83
CA ILE A 226 -1.91 -3.43 3.01
C ILE A 226 -2.34 -3.07 1.59
N ARG A 227 -1.71 -2.04 1.03
CA ARG A 227 -1.82 -1.68 -0.38
C ARG A 227 -0.51 -2.01 -1.08
N ALA A 228 -0.55 -2.93 -2.03
CA ALA A 228 0.56 -3.20 -2.93
C ALA A 228 0.64 -2.07 -3.98
N CYS A 229 1.77 -1.33 -4.01
CA CYS A 229 1.93 -0.21 -4.92
C CYS A 229 2.90 -0.58 -6.05
N ASP A 230 2.38 -0.69 -7.26
CA ASP A 230 3.17 -0.78 -8.47
C ASP A 230 3.63 0.61 -8.92
N THR A 231 4.53 1.19 -8.15
CA THR A 231 4.99 2.58 -8.27
C THR A 231 5.55 2.91 -9.64
N LEU A 232 6.16 1.95 -10.31
CA LEU A 232 6.81 2.13 -11.61
C LEU A 232 6.02 1.55 -12.79
N GLY A 233 4.86 0.93 -12.54
CA GLY A 233 4.06 0.32 -13.58
C GLY A 233 4.66 -0.95 -14.18
N TYR A 234 5.46 -1.69 -13.41
CA TYR A 234 6.02 -2.98 -13.84
C TYR A 234 5.12 -4.18 -13.54
N GLY A 235 4.15 -4.02 -12.65
CA GLY A 235 3.18 -5.05 -12.35
C GLY A 235 2.16 -5.18 -13.46
N VAL A 236 2.17 -6.30 -14.18
CA VAL A 236 1.20 -6.57 -15.24
C VAL A 236 0.13 -7.55 -14.76
N PRO A 237 -1.12 -7.40 -15.21
CA PRO A 237 -2.24 -8.22 -14.73
C PRO A 237 -2.28 -9.62 -15.35
N TYR A 238 -1.33 -9.95 -16.22
CA TYR A 238 -1.35 -11.20 -16.97
C TYR A 238 -0.57 -12.31 -16.27
N PRO A 239 -1.16 -13.50 -16.10
CA PRO A 239 -0.45 -14.66 -15.56
C PRO A 239 0.81 -14.97 -16.37
N GLY A 240 1.92 -15.20 -15.68
CA GLY A 240 3.18 -15.54 -16.31
C GLY A 240 3.86 -14.39 -17.08
N ALA A 241 3.33 -13.19 -16.98
CA ALA A 241 4.04 -12.01 -17.45
C ALA A 241 5.19 -11.68 -16.50
N ALA A 242 6.38 -11.63 -17.05
CA ALA A 242 7.59 -11.06 -16.49
C ALA A 242 7.83 -11.31 -14.99
N LEU A 243 8.24 -12.50 -14.63
CA LEU A 243 8.88 -12.76 -13.34
C LEU A 243 7.96 -12.74 -12.10
N PRO A 244 8.52 -13.01 -10.91
CA PRO A 244 7.75 -13.12 -9.66
C PRO A 244 7.09 -11.81 -9.19
N ARG A 245 7.06 -10.77 -10.05
CA ARG A 245 6.53 -9.44 -9.71
C ARG A 245 5.34 -9.01 -10.58
N SER A 246 4.70 -9.96 -11.23
CA SER A 246 3.40 -9.71 -11.85
C SER A 246 2.31 -9.65 -10.78
N VAL A 247 1.18 -9.01 -11.08
CA VAL A 247 0.05 -8.93 -10.15
C VAL A 247 -0.44 -10.31 -9.70
N PRO A 248 -0.49 -11.34 -10.56
CA PRO A 248 -0.85 -12.69 -10.14
C PRO A 248 0.25 -13.46 -9.40
N GLY A 249 1.52 -13.05 -9.49
CA GLY A 249 2.66 -13.66 -8.80
C GLY A 249 2.90 -13.03 -7.47
#